data_e9a65b5350cd311441a1df1c47cc339e
#
_entry.id   e9a65b5350cd311441a1df1c47cc339e
#
_cell.length_a   1.000
_cell.length_b   1.000
_cell.length_c   1.000
_cell.angle_alpha   90.00
_cell.angle_beta   90.00
_cell.angle_gamma   90.00
#
_symmetry.space_group_name_H-M   'P 1'
#
loop_
_entity.id
_entity.type
_entity.pdbx_description
1 polymer ?
#
loop_
_entity_poly.entity_id
_entity_poly.type
_entity_poly.pdbx_seq_one_letter_code
_entity_poly.pdbx_strand_id
1 'polypeptide(L)'
;NFLRGVVIVAPIRVIRLVWRQEALKWSHTKHLTFSMLTGTKDQRTRALLRPANIYLVNYENLGWLAEVLQTYFISKNRPLPFDGLVWDEISKCKNSTTDRVRAVFNGQRNHNVLDHFKWVTGLTGTPASNGYKDLHGQYLVVDRGKRLGTSKTAFMTEWYRKIPDTRTQIAYDDTTDRIKQLIGDITLEMSAEDYNKLPDLVVNDINIEMPENLRTMYDRMEKEFLILLDSGKEVEMFNQAALTNKCLQFANGAMYPVAGMPLWEPIHDLKLEALEEIIDEAQGQQVLCAYGYRSDAERIMKKFAHLRPINLTECKSEASLVNAMARWTAGDCPLMIGHPASMGHGID
;
A
#
# COMPACT_ATOMS: atom_id res chain seq x y z
N ASN A 1 21.69 29.37 -0.33
CA ASN A 1 20.91 28.90 0.84
C ASN A 1 20.91 27.38 0.82
N PHE A 2 21.79 26.78 1.62
CA PHE A 2 21.85 25.32 1.74
C PHE A 2 20.60 24.84 2.45
N LEU A 3 19.92 23.83 1.89
CA LEU A 3 18.86 23.09 2.56
C LEU A 3 19.45 22.38 3.78
N ARG A 4 18.79 22.46 4.94
CA ARG A 4 19.26 21.78 6.14
C ARG A 4 19.13 20.27 6.07
N GLY A 5 18.27 19.78 5.23
CA GLY A 5 17.98 18.37 5.02
C GLY A 5 16.57 18.18 4.48
N VAL A 6 16.25 16.94 4.18
CA VAL A 6 14.94 16.50 3.68
C VAL A 6 14.46 15.35 4.53
N VAL A 7 13.20 15.40 4.97
CA VAL A 7 12.54 14.22 5.54
C VAL A 7 11.68 13.55 4.47
N ILE A 8 11.86 12.24 4.32
CA ILE A 8 11.12 11.39 3.40
C ILE A 8 10.24 10.45 4.21
N VAL A 9 8.94 10.55 3.99
CA VAL A 9 7.94 9.65 4.56
C VAL A 9 7.63 8.57 3.53
N ALA A 10 7.91 7.31 3.84
CA ALA A 10 7.73 6.20 2.91
C ALA A 10 7.27 4.91 3.62
N PRO A 11 6.77 3.91 2.89
CA PRO A 11 6.56 2.57 3.43
C PRO A 11 7.84 2.01 4.04
N ILE A 12 7.73 1.24 5.13
CA ILE A 12 8.90 0.76 5.90
C ILE A 12 9.90 -0.03 5.03
N ARG A 13 9.43 -0.79 4.04
CA ARG A 13 10.30 -1.54 3.12
C ARG A 13 11.08 -0.60 2.21
N VAL A 14 10.43 0.41 1.65
CA VAL A 14 11.05 1.41 0.78
C VAL A 14 12.14 2.18 1.52
N ILE A 15 11.89 2.55 2.77
CA ILE A 15 12.89 3.18 3.65
C ILE A 15 14.14 2.30 3.80
N ARG A 16 13.94 1.00 4.00
CA ARG A 16 15.04 0.07 4.29
C ARG A 16 15.83 -0.33 3.05
N LEU A 17 15.17 -0.48 1.91
CA LEU A 17 15.75 -1.11 0.73
C LEU A 17 16.06 -0.13 -0.41
N VAL A 18 15.19 0.87 -0.64
CA VAL A 18 15.22 1.62 -1.90
C VAL A 18 16.05 2.89 -1.77
N TRP A 19 15.61 3.85 -0.98
CA TRP A 19 16.16 5.21 -0.98
C TRP A 19 17.68 5.28 -0.85
N ARG A 20 18.27 4.52 0.07
CA ARG A 20 19.71 4.52 0.27
C ARG A 20 20.46 3.82 -0.86
N GLN A 21 19.92 2.70 -1.36
CA GLN A 21 20.56 1.95 -2.43
C GLN A 21 20.51 2.71 -3.74
N GLU A 22 19.37 3.34 -4.06
CA GLU A 22 19.24 4.19 -5.23
C GLU A 22 20.20 5.39 -5.18
N ALA A 23 20.33 6.04 -4.02
CA ALA A 23 21.26 7.16 -3.88
C ALA A 23 22.73 6.77 -4.18
N LEU A 24 23.12 5.53 -3.93
CA LEU A 24 24.47 5.05 -4.21
C LEU A 24 24.73 4.83 -5.72
N LYS A 25 23.70 4.64 -6.53
CA LYS A 25 23.83 4.41 -7.97
C LYS A 25 24.19 5.68 -8.74
N TRP A 26 23.89 6.87 -8.20
CA TRP A 26 24.04 8.14 -8.91
C TRP A 26 25.19 8.97 -8.36
N SER A 27 26.03 9.50 -9.23
CA SER A 27 27.22 10.27 -8.84
C SER A 27 26.90 11.49 -7.98
N HIS A 28 25.75 12.15 -8.23
CA HIS A 28 25.31 13.35 -7.53
C HIS A 28 24.60 13.11 -6.20
N THR A 29 24.26 11.86 -5.87
CA THR A 29 23.57 11.50 -4.60
C THR A 29 24.36 10.55 -3.71
N LYS A 30 25.37 9.86 -4.23
CA LYS A 30 26.18 8.87 -3.48
C LYS A 30 26.86 9.40 -2.21
N HIS A 31 27.04 10.71 -2.12
CA HIS A 31 27.65 11.38 -0.96
C HIS A 31 26.64 11.77 0.12
N LEU A 32 25.33 11.61 -0.14
CA LEU A 32 24.29 11.97 0.84
C LEU A 32 24.32 11.06 2.05
N THR A 33 24.13 11.68 3.20
CA THR A 33 24.05 10.98 4.49
C THR A 33 22.60 10.72 4.87
N PHE A 34 22.33 9.54 5.43
CA PHE A 34 20.98 9.09 5.77
C PHE A 34 20.85 8.85 7.28
N SER A 35 19.73 9.27 7.87
CA SER A 35 19.32 8.95 9.21
C SER A 35 17.95 8.26 9.21
N MET A 36 17.88 7.03 9.74
CA MET A 36 16.65 6.23 9.77
C MET A 36 15.90 6.46 11.09
N LEU A 37 14.70 7.05 11.01
CA LEU A 37 13.83 7.33 12.16
C LEU A 37 12.91 6.14 12.45
N THR A 38 13.52 4.97 12.71
CA THR A 38 12.84 3.69 12.98
C THR A 38 13.27 3.10 14.33
N GLY A 39 12.58 2.05 14.79
CA GLY A 39 12.89 1.39 16.07
C GLY A 39 12.13 2.00 17.26
N THR A 40 12.72 1.94 18.46
CA THR A 40 12.12 2.50 19.69
C THR A 40 12.07 4.02 19.67
N LYS A 41 11.25 4.62 20.54
CA LYS A 41 11.13 6.10 20.64
C LYS A 41 12.50 6.76 20.89
N ASP A 42 13.33 6.18 21.74
CA ASP A 42 14.67 6.71 22.06
C ASP A 42 15.64 6.57 20.88
N GLN A 43 15.58 5.46 20.13
CA GLN A 43 16.39 5.26 18.93
C GLN A 43 16.05 6.30 17.87
N ARG A 44 14.75 6.51 17.61
CA ARG A 44 14.28 7.53 16.66
C ARG A 44 14.68 8.93 17.07
N THR A 45 14.57 9.27 18.36
CA THR A 45 14.94 10.60 18.86
C THR A 45 16.45 10.83 18.70
N ARG A 46 17.28 9.85 19.03
CA ARG A 46 18.74 9.94 18.80
C ARG A 46 19.08 10.06 17.31
N ALA A 47 18.38 9.33 16.45
CA ALA A 47 18.56 9.41 15.01
C ALA A 47 18.15 10.79 14.46
N LEU A 48 17.06 11.38 14.95
CA LEU A 48 16.59 12.71 14.54
C LEU A 48 17.60 13.81 14.92
N LEU A 49 18.27 13.66 16.05
CA LEU A 49 19.25 14.64 16.53
C LEU A 49 20.62 14.52 15.82
N ARG A 50 20.87 13.44 15.09
CA ARG A 50 22.08 13.26 14.29
C ARG A 50 21.94 14.04 12.98
N PRO A 51 22.81 14.99 12.65
CA PRO A 51 22.76 15.68 11.38
C PRO A 51 22.87 14.72 10.19
N ALA A 52 21.96 14.85 9.23
CA ALA A 52 21.93 14.08 7.98
C ALA A 52 21.35 14.92 6.84
N ASN A 53 21.66 14.55 5.60
CA ASN A 53 21.02 15.16 4.43
C ASN A 53 19.59 14.66 4.25
N ILE A 54 19.37 13.36 4.50
CA ILE A 54 18.09 12.68 4.33
C ILE A 54 17.69 12.00 5.63
N TYR A 55 16.46 12.26 6.09
CA TYR A 55 15.83 11.58 7.22
C TYR A 55 14.69 10.70 6.69
N LEU A 56 14.74 9.41 6.98
CA LEU A 56 13.76 8.43 6.51
C LEU A 56 12.82 8.03 7.64
N VAL A 57 11.53 8.20 7.46
CA VAL A 57 10.50 7.87 8.46
C VAL A 57 9.34 7.13 7.82
N ASN A 58 8.83 6.09 8.49
CA ASN A 58 7.64 5.38 8.00
C ASN A 58 6.35 6.05 8.48
N TYR A 59 5.26 5.81 7.74
CA TYR A 59 3.95 6.43 7.99
C TYR A 59 3.42 6.21 9.41
N GLU A 60 3.70 5.05 10.02
CA GLU A 60 3.28 4.70 11.38
C GLU A 60 3.96 5.56 12.46
N ASN A 61 5.12 6.13 12.14
CA ASN A 61 5.88 6.98 13.05
C ASN A 61 5.59 8.49 12.91
N LEU A 62 4.68 8.89 12.03
CA LEU A 62 4.34 10.30 11.80
C LEU A 62 3.79 11.00 13.04
N GLY A 63 2.94 10.33 13.82
CA GLY A 63 2.42 10.90 15.08
C GLY A 63 3.54 11.26 16.05
N TRP A 64 4.51 10.36 16.24
CA TRP A 64 5.69 10.62 17.04
C TRP A 64 6.54 11.77 16.46
N LEU A 65 6.77 11.76 15.14
CA LEU A 65 7.57 12.82 14.52
C LEU A 65 6.93 14.19 14.72
N ALA A 66 5.62 14.31 14.46
CA ALA A 66 4.89 15.57 14.65
C ALA A 66 4.93 16.04 16.10
N GLU A 67 4.75 15.14 17.09
CA GLU A 67 4.87 15.44 18.53
C GLU A 67 6.25 16.00 18.87
N VAL A 68 7.31 15.35 18.40
CA VAL A 68 8.69 15.77 18.69
C VAL A 68 9.01 17.10 18.01
N LEU A 69 8.63 17.28 16.74
CA LEU A 69 8.83 18.56 16.04
C LEU A 69 8.09 19.70 16.73
N GLN A 70 6.85 19.47 17.15
CA GLN A 70 6.07 20.46 17.89
C GLN A 70 6.72 20.80 19.23
N THR A 71 7.08 19.79 20.02
CA THR A 71 7.56 19.99 21.42
C THR A 71 8.96 20.57 21.50
N TYR A 72 9.87 20.12 20.65
CA TYR A 72 11.30 20.47 20.81
C TYR A 72 11.79 21.55 19.85
N PHE A 73 11.07 21.79 18.76
CA PHE A 73 11.47 22.76 17.74
C PHE A 73 10.45 23.90 17.62
N ILE A 74 9.21 23.63 17.23
CA ILE A 74 8.22 24.64 16.89
C ILE A 74 7.84 25.48 18.11
N SER A 75 7.45 24.84 19.23
CA SER A 75 7.06 25.55 20.45
C SER A 75 8.20 26.36 21.08
N LYS A 76 9.44 26.01 20.77
CA LYS A 76 10.65 26.70 21.25
C LYS A 76 11.24 27.67 20.22
N ASN A 77 10.52 27.92 19.14
CA ASN A 77 10.97 28.74 18.01
C ASN A 77 12.37 28.34 17.48
N ARG A 78 12.65 27.02 17.47
CA ARG A 78 13.89 26.46 16.94
C ARG A 78 13.68 25.99 15.51
N PRO A 79 14.67 26.17 14.63
CA PRO A 79 14.59 25.66 13.27
C PRO A 79 14.50 24.13 13.25
N LEU A 80 13.67 23.58 12.34
CA LEU A 80 13.63 22.13 12.10
C LEU A 80 14.98 21.62 11.58
N PRO A 81 15.32 20.35 11.78
CA PRO A 81 16.55 19.76 11.25
C PRO A 81 16.53 19.59 9.72
N PHE A 82 15.39 19.80 9.08
CA PHE A 82 15.16 19.69 7.63
C PHE A 82 14.24 20.80 7.14
N ASP A 83 14.40 21.18 5.89
CA ASP A 83 13.61 22.21 5.20
C ASP A 83 12.56 21.63 4.26
N GLY A 84 12.78 20.42 3.73
CA GLY A 84 11.91 19.75 2.77
C GLY A 84 11.21 18.52 3.31
N LEU A 85 10.02 18.23 2.78
CA LEU A 85 9.24 17.05 3.06
C LEU A 85 8.87 16.35 1.75
N VAL A 86 9.19 15.07 1.65
CA VAL A 86 8.78 14.20 0.54
C VAL A 86 7.85 13.12 1.08
N TRP A 87 6.69 12.99 0.46
CA TRP A 87 5.76 11.88 0.65
C TRP A 87 5.97 10.86 -0.46
N ASP A 88 6.55 9.73 -0.14
CA ASP A 88 6.70 8.61 -1.06
C ASP A 88 5.51 7.66 -0.87
N GLU A 89 4.79 7.37 -1.94
CA GLU A 89 3.48 6.73 -1.93
C GLU A 89 2.43 7.58 -1.19
N ILE A 90 2.27 8.83 -1.63
CA ILE A 90 1.32 9.78 -1.02
C ILE A 90 -0.13 9.31 -1.06
N SER A 91 -0.46 8.34 -1.91
CA SER A 91 -1.77 7.65 -1.93
C SER A 91 -2.18 7.12 -0.55
N LYS A 92 -1.23 6.87 0.36
CA LYS A 92 -1.49 6.54 1.76
C LYS A 92 -2.14 7.68 2.56
N CYS A 93 -2.12 8.89 2.05
CA CYS A 93 -2.78 10.08 2.62
C CYS A 93 -4.15 10.37 2.01
N LYS A 94 -4.67 9.55 1.07
CA LYS A 94 -5.96 9.74 0.39
C LYS A 94 -7.15 9.99 1.34
N ASN A 95 -7.12 9.43 2.53
CA ASN A 95 -8.12 9.70 3.54
C ASN A 95 -7.61 10.75 4.54
N SER A 96 -8.08 11.99 4.39
CA SER A 96 -7.73 13.15 5.23
C SER A 96 -8.13 13.01 6.71
N THR A 97 -9.00 12.05 7.06
CA THR A 97 -9.44 11.81 8.44
C THR A 97 -8.60 10.82 9.23
N THR A 98 -7.57 10.23 8.61
CA THR A 98 -6.68 9.27 9.29
C THR A 98 -5.74 9.97 10.26
N ASP A 99 -5.33 9.26 11.31
CA ASP A 99 -4.42 9.79 12.34
C ASP A 99 -3.09 10.27 11.76
N ARG A 100 -2.61 9.61 10.70
CA ARG A 100 -1.37 10.00 9.99
C ARG A 100 -1.47 11.39 9.35
N VAL A 101 -2.61 11.70 8.72
CA VAL A 101 -2.86 13.02 8.13
C VAL A 101 -3.11 14.05 9.22
N ARG A 102 -3.93 13.70 10.22
CA ARG A 102 -4.23 14.58 11.35
C ARG A 102 -3.00 14.94 12.20
N ALA A 103 -2.02 14.05 12.28
CA ALA A 103 -0.78 14.30 13.01
C ALA A 103 0.00 15.48 12.44
N VAL A 104 0.05 15.62 11.13
CA VAL A 104 0.83 16.65 10.42
C VAL A 104 -0.01 17.85 10.01
N PHE A 105 -1.32 17.65 9.79
CA PHE A 105 -2.28 18.68 9.43
C PHE A 105 -3.50 18.63 10.36
N ASN A 106 -3.60 19.59 11.23
CA ASN A 106 -4.76 19.76 12.11
C ASN A 106 -5.36 21.16 11.87
N GLY A 107 -6.35 21.22 10.97
CA GLY A 107 -6.98 22.47 10.54
C GLY A 107 -7.71 23.27 11.63
N GLN A 108 -7.81 22.74 12.87
CA GLN A 108 -8.43 23.41 14.01
C GLN A 108 -7.42 23.99 15.01
N ARG A 109 -6.13 23.71 14.88
CA ARG A 109 -5.09 24.23 15.78
C ARG A 109 -4.12 25.10 15.00
N ASN A 110 -3.79 26.27 15.55
CA ASN A 110 -2.86 27.25 14.96
C ASN A 110 -1.39 26.75 14.80
N HIS A 111 -1.13 25.44 14.90
CA HIS A 111 0.18 24.85 14.82
C HIS A 111 0.16 23.63 13.89
N ASN A 112 0.19 23.93 12.61
CA ASN A 112 0.30 22.92 11.58
C ASN A 112 1.80 22.65 11.33
N VAL A 113 2.25 21.41 11.56
CA VAL A 113 3.66 21.04 11.34
C VAL A 113 4.09 21.30 9.89
N LEU A 114 3.16 21.15 8.93
CA LEU A 114 3.45 21.38 7.50
C LEU A 114 3.84 22.85 7.20
N ASP A 115 3.41 23.82 8.02
CA ASP A 115 3.72 25.24 7.79
C ASP A 115 5.19 25.58 8.00
N HIS A 116 5.92 24.70 8.67
CA HIS A 116 7.35 24.87 8.97
C HIS A 116 8.28 24.25 7.90
N PHE A 117 7.72 23.60 6.87
CA PHE A 117 8.50 23.13 5.73
C PHE A 117 8.54 24.20 4.63
N LYS A 118 9.71 24.40 4.04
CA LYS A 118 9.88 25.34 2.92
C LYS A 118 9.24 24.80 1.63
N TRP A 119 9.25 23.49 1.44
CA TRP A 119 8.62 22.82 0.31
C TRP A 119 8.15 21.41 0.70
N VAL A 120 7.11 20.97 0.01
CA VAL A 120 6.51 19.64 0.17
C VAL A 120 6.26 19.04 -1.21
N THR A 121 6.63 17.78 -1.39
CA THR A 121 6.40 17.03 -2.63
C THR A 121 5.75 15.68 -2.31
N GLY A 122 4.83 15.25 -3.17
CA GLY A 122 4.18 13.93 -3.10
C GLY A 122 4.50 13.11 -4.34
N LEU A 123 4.84 11.85 -4.16
CA LEU A 123 5.12 10.88 -5.21
C LEU A 123 4.14 9.70 -5.08
N THR A 124 3.54 9.25 -6.18
CA THR A 124 2.73 8.03 -6.26
C THR A 124 2.53 7.60 -7.70
N GLY A 125 2.49 6.29 -7.93
CA GLY A 125 2.08 5.70 -9.21
C GLY A 125 0.56 5.56 -9.35
N THR A 126 -0.21 5.69 -8.26
CA THR A 126 -1.66 5.45 -8.25
C THR A 126 -2.42 6.56 -7.50
N PRO A 127 -2.45 7.80 -8.01
CA PRO A 127 -2.99 8.94 -7.27
C PRO A 127 -4.49 8.84 -6.98
N ALA A 128 -5.27 8.25 -7.90
CA ALA A 128 -6.73 8.26 -7.86
C ALA A 128 -7.33 6.85 -8.03
N SER A 129 -6.81 5.85 -7.31
CA SER A 129 -7.22 4.44 -7.42
C SER A 129 -8.72 4.20 -7.18
N ASN A 130 -9.40 5.04 -6.40
CA ASN A 130 -10.86 5.01 -6.20
C ASN A 130 -11.56 6.26 -6.76
N GLY A 131 -10.96 6.89 -7.76
CA GLY A 131 -11.43 8.14 -8.36
C GLY A 131 -10.89 9.39 -7.65
N TYR A 132 -11.19 10.55 -8.22
CA TYR A 132 -10.61 11.86 -7.84
C TYR A 132 -10.91 12.30 -6.38
N LYS A 133 -11.85 11.66 -5.70
CA LYS A 133 -12.05 11.84 -4.25
C LYS A 133 -10.83 11.50 -3.40
N ASP A 134 -9.94 10.65 -3.91
CA ASP A 134 -8.70 10.26 -3.23
C ASP A 134 -7.67 11.41 -3.22
N LEU A 135 -7.78 12.37 -4.14
CA LEU A 135 -6.84 13.48 -4.26
C LEU A 135 -6.97 14.49 -3.10
N HIS A 136 -8.17 14.67 -2.53
CA HIS A 136 -8.37 15.66 -1.46
C HIS A 136 -7.35 15.52 -0.31
N GLY A 137 -7.19 14.30 0.23
CA GLY A 137 -6.26 14.08 1.35
C GLY A 137 -4.79 14.22 0.95
N GLN A 138 -4.45 13.88 -0.29
CA GLN A 138 -3.09 14.00 -0.82
C GLN A 138 -2.72 15.47 -1.00
N TYR A 139 -3.58 16.28 -1.62
CA TYR A 139 -3.34 17.72 -1.78
C TYR A 139 -3.42 18.48 -0.45
N LEU A 140 -4.22 18.00 0.50
CA LEU A 140 -4.23 18.56 1.84
C LEU A 140 -2.86 18.57 2.49
N VAL A 141 -2.07 17.49 2.33
CA VAL A 141 -0.72 17.40 2.92
C VAL A 141 0.37 18.00 2.04
N VAL A 142 0.13 18.25 0.76
CA VAL A 142 1.10 18.90 -0.15
C VAL A 142 0.97 20.42 -0.10
N ASP A 143 -0.22 20.96 -0.36
CA ASP A 143 -0.44 22.40 -0.50
C ASP A 143 -1.28 23.01 0.63
N ARG A 144 -1.54 22.24 1.69
CA ARG A 144 -2.32 22.65 2.87
C ARG A 144 -3.79 22.97 2.53
N GLY A 145 -4.32 22.28 1.53
CA GLY A 145 -5.71 22.44 1.05
C GLY A 145 -5.96 23.75 0.29
N LYS A 146 -4.95 24.41 -0.24
CA LYS A 146 -5.11 25.66 -1.00
C LYS A 146 -5.98 25.46 -2.24
N ARG A 147 -5.86 24.30 -2.93
CA ARG A 147 -6.59 24.02 -4.18
C ARG A 147 -7.88 23.26 -3.98
N LEU A 148 -7.87 22.24 -3.15
CA LEU A 148 -9.03 21.34 -2.99
C LEU A 148 -9.77 21.55 -1.66
N GLY A 149 -9.43 22.60 -0.92
CA GLY A 149 -10.02 22.90 0.39
C GLY A 149 -9.46 22.05 1.53
N THR A 150 -9.74 22.48 2.77
CA THR A 150 -9.30 21.79 3.99
C THR A 150 -10.37 20.84 4.54
N SER A 151 -11.63 21.01 4.15
CA SER A 151 -12.77 20.22 4.62
C SER A 151 -13.15 19.15 3.61
N LYS A 152 -13.00 17.89 3.98
CA LYS A 152 -13.46 16.76 3.14
C LYS A 152 -14.96 16.82 2.87
N THR A 153 -15.77 17.23 3.85
CA THR A 153 -17.20 17.33 3.69
C THR A 153 -17.56 18.40 2.64
N ALA A 154 -16.95 19.59 2.72
CA ALA A 154 -17.15 20.63 1.73
C ALA A 154 -16.74 20.17 0.33
N PHE A 155 -15.55 19.57 0.20
CA PHE A 155 -15.09 18.97 -1.05
C PHE A 155 -16.07 17.93 -1.61
N MET A 156 -16.58 17.01 -0.78
CA MET A 156 -17.53 16.01 -1.24
C MET A 156 -18.88 16.62 -1.66
N THR A 157 -19.32 17.70 -1.00
CA THR A 157 -20.55 18.40 -1.37
C THR A 157 -20.39 19.19 -2.67
N GLU A 158 -19.23 19.77 -2.91
CA GLU A 158 -18.95 20.57 -4.11
C GLU A 158 -18.80 19.70 -5.37
N TRP A 159 -18.14 18.54 -5.25
CA TRP A 159 -17.69 17.74 -6.39
C TRP A 159 -18.50 16.46 -6.62
N TYR A 160 -19.35 16.05 -5.65
CA TYR A 160 -20.06 14.76 -5.70
C TYR A 160 -21.51 14.92 -5.26
N ARG A 161 -22.42 14.22 -5.93
CA ARG A 161 -23.81 14.05 -5.50
C ARG A 161 -24.02 12.69 -4.86
N LYS A 162 -24.85 12.65 -3.83
CA LYS A 162 -25.28 11.40 -3.19
C LYS A 162 -26.43 10.80 -3.98
N ILE A 163 -26.39 9.50 -4.25
CA ILE A 163 -27.56 8.79 -4.79
C ILE A 163 -28.56 8.59 -3.65
N PRO A 164 -29.86 9.00 -3.85
CA PRO A 164 -30.90 8.74 -2.85
C PRO A 164 -30.91 7.27 -2.44
N ASP A 165 -31.21 7.01 -1.17
CA ASP A 165 -31.34 5.67 -0.58
C ASP A 165 -30.11 4.76 -0.67
N THR A 166 -28.95 5.32 -1.01
CA THR A 166 -27.67 4.58 -1.07
C THR A 166 -26.55 5.33 -0.30
N ARG A 167 -25.43 4.62 -0.07
CA ARG A 167 -24.18 5.25 0.42
C ARG A 167 -23.27 5.70 -0.73
N THR A 168 -23.70 5.50 -1.97
CA THR A 168 -22.89 5.78 -3.17
C THR A 168 -22.88 7.28 -3.46
N GLN A 169 -21.72 7.79 -3.82
CA GLN A 169 -21.51 9.16 -4.26
C GLN A 169 -20.94 9.12 -5.68
N ILE A 170 -21.54 9.88 -6.59
CA ILE A 170 -21.11 10.01 -7.98
C ILE A 170 -20.60 11.43 -8.20
N ALA A 171 -19.47 11.54 -8.90
CA ALA A 171 -18.94 12.83 -9.33
C ALA A 171 -19.90 13.53 -10.31
N TYR A 172 -19.93 14.85 -10.30
CA TYR A 172 -20.56 15.60 -11.39
C TYR A 172 -19.74 15.43 -12.68
N ASP A 173 -20.36 15.60 -13.83
CA ASP A 173 -19.78 15.26 -15.13
C ASP A 173 -18.49 16.03 -15.45
N ASP A 174 -18.34 17.27 -14.97
CA ASP A 174 -17.17 18.13 -15.16
C ASP A 174 -16.12 18.06 -14.05
N THR A 175 -16.36 17.26 -13.00
CA THR A 175 -15.51 17.19 -11.79
C THR A 175 -14.06 16.88 -12.12
N THR A 176 -13.83 15.90 -12.98
CA THR A 176 -12.48 15.44 -13.33
C THR A 176 -11.66 16.56 -13.97
N ASP A 177 -12.22 17.23 -14.98
CA ASP A 177 -11.51 18.27 -15.74
C ASP A 177 -11.26 19.50 -14.89
N ARG A 178 -12.22 19.90 -14.06
CA ARG A 178 -12.08 21.03 -13.14
C ARG A 178 -11.05 20.77 -12.07
N ILE A 179 -11.02 19.57 -11.48
CA ILE A 179 -9.98 19.20 -10.51
C ILE A 179 -8.60 19.20 -11.17
N LYS A 180 -8.46 18.59 -12.36
CA LYS A 180 -7.19 18.62 -13.12
C LYS A 180 -6.71 20.05 -13.37
N GLN A 181 -7.59 20.94 -13.76
CA GLN A 181 -7.29 22.36 -13.98
C GLN A 181 -6.79 23.04 -12.69
N LEU A 182 -7.43 22.78 -11.54
CA LEU A 182 -7.06 23.37 -10.24
C LEU A 182 -5.68 22.94 -9.75
N ILE A 183 -5.27 21.70 -10.05
CA ILE A 183 -4.03 21.12 -9.52
C ILE A 183 -2.88 21.13 -10.57
N GLY A 184 -3.17 21.43 -11.82
CA GLY A 184 -2.24 21.27 -12.94
C GLY A 184 -0.96 22.08 -12.83
N ASP A 185 -0.97 23.22 -12.14
CA ASP A 185 0.20 24.07 -11.94
C ASP A 185 1.22 23.50 -10.94
N ILE A 186 0.85 22.49 -10.13
CA ILE A 186 1.74 21.82 -9.17
C ILE A 186 1.83 20.31 -9.36
N THR A 187 1.25 19.80 -10.45
CA THR A 187 1.20 18.36 -10.73
C THR A 187 2.00 18.05 -11.98
N LEU A 188 2.94 17.13 -11.87
CA LEU A 188 3.59 16.50 -13.00
C LEU A 188 3.05 15.07 -13.13
N GLU A 189 2.39 14.78 -14.24
CA GLU A 189 1.94 13.44 -14.61
C GLU A 189 2.88 12.89 -15.68
N MET A 190 3.39 11.68 -15.44
CA MET A 190 4.27 10.96 -16.36
C MET A 190 3.68 9.58 -16.59
N SER A 191 3.39 9.22 -17.82
CA SER A 191 2.95 7.87 -18.14
C SER A 191 4.15 6.95 -18.40
N ALA A 192 4.03 5.66 -18.04
CA ALA A 192 5.07 4.68 -18.36
C ALA A 192 5.26 4.54 -19.89
N GLU A 193 4.21 4.75 -20.67
CA GLU A 193 4.21 4.67 -22.13
C GLU A 193 5.09 5.75 -22.76
N ASP A 194 5.23 6.93 -22.12
CA ASP A 194 6.05 8.03 -22.62
C ASP A 194 7.56 7.75 -22.51
N TYR A 195 7.96 6.86 -21.58
CA TYR A 195 9.38 6.68 -21.20
C TYR A 195 9.90 5.25 -21.32
N ASN A 196 9.01 4.25 -21.24
CA ASN A 196 9.40 2.83 -21.25
C ASN A 196 8.83 2.12 -22.47
N LYS A 197 9.69 1.57 -23.31
CA LYS A 197 9.32 0.59 -24.34
C LYS A 197 9.19 -0.80 -23.72
N LEU A 198 8.28 -0.94 -22.77
CA LEU A 198 7.95 -2.27 -22.23
C LEU A 198 7.13 -3.04 -23.27
N PRO A 199 7.29 -4.37 -23.37
CA PRO A 199 6.38 -5.19 -24.17
C PRO A 199 4.95 -5.05 -23.65
N ASP A 200 3.98 -5.23 -24.55
CA ASP A 200 2.57 -5.17 -24.19
C ASP A 200 2.25 -6.17 -23.08
N LEU A 201 1.38 -5.75 -22.15
CA LEU A 201 0.89 -6.64 -21.09
C LEU A 201 0.01 -7.74 -21.71
N VAL A 202 0.45 -8.97 -21.61
CA VAL A 202 -0.35 -10.16 -22.00
C VAL A 202 -1.06 -10.68 -20.75
N VAL A 203 -2.39 -10.65 -20.78
CA VAL A 203 -3.23 -11.21 -19.70
C VAL A 203 -3.79 -12.55 -20.17
N ASN A 204 -3.47 -13.62 -19.44
CA ASN A 204 -4.01 -14.95 -19.68
C ASN A 204 -4.90 -15.37 -18.52
N ASP A 205 -6.18 -15.58 -18.79
CA ASP A 205 -7.13 -16.09 -17.82
C ASP A 205 -7.13 -17.62 -17.84
N ILE A 206 -6.73 -18.23 -16.73
CA ILE A 206 -6.73 -19.70 -16.59
C ILE A 206 -8.02 -20.10 -15.88
N ASN A 207 -8.94 -20.70 -16.63
CA ASN A 207 -10.21 -21.20 -16.12
C ASN A 207 -10.01 -22.63 -15.58
N ILE A 208 -10.23 -22.79 -14.27
CA ILE A 208 -10.13 -24.09 -13.59
C ILE A 208 -11.55 -24.60 -13.36
N GLU A 209 -11.88 -25.71 -13.99
CA GLU A 209 -13.17 -26.37 -13.78
C GLU A 209 -13.18 -27.10 -12.44
N MET A 210 -14.24 -26.86 -11.67
CA MET A 210 -14.44 -27.52 -10.39
C MET A 210 -15.16 -28.85 -10.63
N PRO A 211 -14.60 -30.00 -10.18
CA PRO A 211 -15.29 -31.29 -10.25
C PRO A 211 -16.68 -31.26 -9.61
N GLU A 212 -17.61 -32.08 -10.13
CA GLU A 212 -19.03 -32.04 -9.77
C GLU A 212 -19.30 -32.20 -8.26
N ASN A 213 -18.54 -33.05 -7.59
CA ASN A 213 -18.63 -33.22 -6.14
C ASN A 213 -18.27 -31.94 -5.36
N LEU A 214 -17.21 -31.25 -5.76
CA LEU A 214 -16.79 -29.97 -5.16
C LEU A 214 -17.76 -28.85 -5.54
N ARG A 215 -18.23 -28.84 -6.79
CA ARG A 215 -19.22 -27.89 -7.27
C ARG A 215 -20.52 -27.98 -6.46
N THR A 216 -20.99 -29.19 -6.21
CA THR A 216 -22.20 -29.44 -5.38
C THR A 216 -21.98 -28.91 -3.94
N MET A 217 -20.79 -29.07 -3.36
CA MET A 217 -20.49 -28.52 -2.03
C MET A 217 -20.47 -27.00 -2.04
N TYR A 218 -19.87 -26.39 -3.06
CA TYR A 218 -19.82 -24.94 -3.23
C TYR A 218 -21.22 -24.35 -3.39
N ASP A 219 -22.05 -24.92 -4.28
CA ASP A 219 -23.43 -24.48 -4.55
C ASP A 219 -24.34 -24.62 -3.32
N ARG A 220 -24.13 -25.67 -2.50
CA ARG A 220 -24.83 -25.82 -1.22
C ARG A 220 -24.49 -24.70 -0.26
N MET A 221 -23.20 -24.40 -0.11
CA MET A 221 -22.71 -23.32 0.76
C MET A 221 -23.26 -21.97 0.33
N GLU A 222 -23.31 -21.69 -0.97
CA GLU A 222 -23.87 -20.47 -1.54
C GLU A 222 -25.39 -20.40 -1.33
N LYS A 223 -26.13 -21.50 -1.54
CA LYS A 223 -27.60 -21.56 -1.34
C LYS A 223 -28.01 -21.41 0.12
N GLU A 224 -27.34 -22.06 1.04
CA GLU A 224 -27.62 -21.93 2.50
C GLU A 224 -27.55 -20.46 2.93
N PHE A 225 -26.68 -19.72 2.28
CA PHE A 225 -26.55 -18.30 2.51
C PHE A 225 -27.66 -17.46 1.86
N LEU A 226 -28.05 -17.74 0.63
CA LEU A 226 -29.18 -17.05 -0.02
C LEU A 226 -30.47 -17.24 0.78
N ILE A 227 -30.69 -18.42 1.38
CA ILE A 227 -31.83 -18.71 2.26
C ILE A 227 -31.77 -17.85 3.54
N LEU A 228 -30.59 -17.62 4.09
CA LEU A 228 -30.42 -16.71 5.24
C LEU A 228 -30.73 -15.25 4.89
N LEU A 229 -30.42 -14.81 3.67
CA LEU A 229 -30.78 -13.47 3.18
C LEU A 229 -32.29 -13.29 2.97
N ASP A 230 -32.96 -14.30 2.40
CA ASP A 230 -34.40 -14.26 2.10
C ASP A 230 -35.29 -14.40 3.36
N SER A 231 -34.74 -14.90 4.47
CA SER A 231 -35.50 -15.10 5.71
C SER A 231 -35.88 -13.81 6.45
N GLY A 232 -35.56 -12.63 5.90
CA GLY A 232 -35.94 -11.32 6.45
C GLY A 232 -35.35 -10.99 7.83
N LYS A 233 -34.47 -11.84 8.36
CA LYS A 233 -33.60 -11.46 9.47
C LYS A 233 -32.62 -10.44 8.92
N GLU A 234 -32.52 -9.25 9.54
CA GLU A 234 -31.45 -8.29 9.27
C GLU A 234 -30.10 -9.02 9.30
N VAL A 235 -29.70 -9.52 8.13
CA VAL A 235 -28.35 -10.05 7.96
C VAL A 235 -27.49 -8.80 7.84
N GLU A 236 -26.91 -8.40 8.96
CA GLU A 236 -25.94 -7.32 9.01
C GLU A 236 -24.96 -7.49 7.84
N MET A 237 -24.59 -6.37 7.18
CA MET A 237 -23.57 -6.36 6.11
C MET A 237 -22.30 -7.15 6.43
N PHE A 238 -22.07 -7.41 7.70
CA PHE A 238 -21.01 -8.25 8.23
C PHE A 238 -21.11 -9.74 7.80
N ASN A 239 -22.31 -10.26 7.66
CA ASN A 239 -22.52 -11.66 7.28
C ASN A 239 -22.31 -11.88 5.78
N GLN A 240 -22.64 -10.92 4.92
CA GLN A 240 -22.46 -11.03 3.47
C GLN A 240 -20.96 -11.03 3.08
N ALA A 241 -20.17 -10.12 3.68
CA ALA A 241 -18.72 -10.10 3.47
C ALA A 241 -18.04 -11.37 4.00
N ALA A 242 -18.50 -11.90 5.12
CA ALA A 242 -17.99 -13.13 5.71
C ALA A 242 -18.23 -14.35 4.82
N LEU A 243 -19.38 -14.44 4.15
CA LEU A 243 -19.66 -15.54 3.23
C LEU A 243 -18.86 -15.43 1.93
N THR A 244 -18.85 -14.27 1.30
CA THR A 244 -18.01 -14.06 0.10
C THR A 244 -16.59 -14.53 0.39
N ASN A 245 -16.07 -14.20 1.59
CA ASN A 245 -14.77 -14.66 2.03
C ASN A 245 -14.68 -16.19 2.19
N LYS A 246 -15.72 -16.86 2.68
CA LYS A 246 -15.78 -18.34 2.77
C LYS A 246 -15.81 -19.01 1.41
N CYS A 247 -16.61 -18.47 0.47
CA CYS A 247 -16.64 -18.94 -0.91
C CYS A 247 -15.27 -18.80 -1.59
N LEU A 248 -14.57 -17.67 -1.39
CA LEU A 248 -13.23 -17.47 -1.88
C LEU A 248 -12.21 -18.43 -1.25
N GLN A 249 -12.31 -18.71 0.05
CA GLN A 249 -11.46 -19.69 0.73
C GLN A 249 -11.68 -21.09 0.13
N PHE A 250 -12.93 -21.52 -0.04
CA PHE A 250 -13.28 -22.79 -0.68
C PHE A 250 -12.68 -22.86 -2.09
N ALA A 251 -12.93 -21.85 -2.92
CA ALA A 251 -12.40 -21.78 -4.28
C ALA A 251 -10.85 -21.79 -4.34
N ASN A 252 -10.17 -21.37 -3.27
CA ASN A 252 -8.71 -21.50 -3.14
C ASN A 252 -8.25 -22.86 -2.63
N GLY A 253 -9.19 -23.73 -2.20
CA GLY A 253 -8.94 -25.10 -1.81
C GLY A 253 -8.59 -25.31 -0.34
N ALA A 254 -8.89 -24.34 0.54
CA ALA A 254 -8.76 -24.50 1.98
C ALA A 254 -9.78 -23.62 2.72
N MET A 255 -10.24 -24.05 3.89
CA MET A 255 -11.19 -23.30 4.70
C MET A 255 -10.70 -23.13 6.13
N TYR A 256 -11.02 -22.00 6.74
CA TYR A 256 -10.84 -21.74 8.16
C TYR A 256 -12.16 -22.04 8.90
N PRO A 257 -12.24 -23.11 9.73
CA PRO A 257 -13.47 -23.49 10.42
C PRO A 257 -14.00 -22.36 11.31
N VAL A 258 -13.08 -21.65 11.98
CA VAL A 258 -13.42 -20.54 12.89
C VAL A 258 -12.74 -19.25 12.39
N ALA A 259 -13.51 -18.17 12.28
CA ALA A 259 -13.00 -16.87 11.88
C ALA A 259 -11.94 -16.36 12.89
N GLY A 260 -10.81 -15.89 12.36
CA GLY A 260 -9.70 -15.35 13.18
C GLY A 260 -8.77 -16.40 13.80
N MET A 261 -9.06 -17.70 13.66
CA MET A 261 -8.12 -18.75 14.08
C MET A 261 -7.11 -19.07 12.98
N PRO A 262 -5.86 -19.43 13.32
CA PRO A 262 -4.84 -19.76 12.33
C PRO A 262 -4.98 -21.16 11.73
N LEU A 263 -5.86 -22.01 12.28
CA LEU A 263 -6.09 -23.37 11.81
C LEU A 263 -7.00 -23.37 10.58
N TRP A 264 -6.60 -24.10 9.57
CA TRP A 264 -7.35 -24.28 8.33
C TRP A 264 -7.36 -25.77 7.92
N GLU A 265 -8.35 -26.14 7.12
CA GLU A 265 -8.52 -27.49 6.59
C GLU A 265 -8.40 -27.49 5.07
N PRO A 266 -7.66 -28.46 4.47
CA PRO A 266 -7.55 -28.59 3.03
C PRO A 266 -8.86 -29.11 2.45
N ILE A 267 -9.27 -28.58 1.29
CA ILE A 267 -10.48 -29.01 0.57
C ILE A 267 -10.09 -29.65 -0.77
N HIS A 268 -9.27 -28.96 -1.58
CA HIS A 268 -8.78 -29.43 -2.87
C HIS A 268 -7.50 -28.69 -3.29
N ASP A 269 -6.79 -29.24 -4.30
CA ASP A 269 -5.52 -28.69 -4.78
C ASP A 269 -5.58 -28.10 -6.21
N LEU A 270 -6.77 -27.88 -6.77
CA LEU A 270 -6.97 -27.47 -8.17
C LEU A 270 -6.12 -26.25 -8.57
N LYS A 271 -6.08 -25.21 -7.72
CA LYS A 271 -5.23 -24.03 -8.00
C LYS A 271 -3.74 -24.29 -7.82
N LEU A 272 -3.37 -25.23 -6.96
CA LEU A 272 -1.98 -25.63 -6.80
C LEU A 272 -1.49 -26.47 -7.98
N GLU A 273 -2.38 -27.28 -8.57
CA GLU A 273 -2.11 -28.04 -9.79
C GLU A 273 -1.94 -27.09 -10.97
N ALA A 274 -2.84 -26.12 -11.15
CA ALA A 274 -2.69 -25.09 -12.16
C ALA A 274 -1.39 -24.25 -11.99
N LEU A 275 -1.00 -23.94 -10.75
CA LEU A 275 0.27 -23.25 -10.50
C LEU A 275 1.48 -24.14 -10.88
N GLU A 276 1.40 -25.45 -10.68
CA GLU A 276 2.43 -26.38 -11.09
C GLU A 276 2.61 -26.38 -12.62
N GLU A 277 1.50 -26.43 -13.37
CA GLU A 277 1.50 -26.32 -14.84
C GLU A 277 2.13 -25.00 -15.31
N ILE A 278 1.79 -23.87 -14.69
CA ILE A 278 2.39 -22.57 -15.01
C ILE A 278 3.91 -22.58 -14.77
N ILE A 279 4.36 -23.17 -13.67
CA ILE A 279 5.79 -23.22 -13.33
C ILE A 279 6.53 -24.11 -14.35
N ASP A 280 5.93 -25.23 -14.76
CA ASP A 280 6.48 -26.13 -15.76
C ASP A 280 6.54 -25.46 -17.14
N GLU A 281 5.49 -24.75 -17.54
CA GLU A 281 5.44 -23.98 -18.78
C GLU A 281 6.45 -22.84 -18.81
N ALA A 282 6.78 -22.26 -17.66
CA ALA A 282 7.78 -21.19 -17.54
C ALA A 282 9.21 -21.66 -17.86
N GLN A 283 9.46 -22.97 -17.95
CA GLN A 283 10.74 -23.57 -18.38
C GLN A 283 11.98 -23.00 -17.68
N GLY A 284 11.86 -22.79 -16.36
CA GLY A 284 12.93 -22.23 -15.55
C GLY A 284 12.96 -20.69 -15.47
N GLN A 285 12.04 -19.99 -16.13
CA GLN A 285 11.83 -18.57 -15.89
C GLN A 285 11.21 -18.37 -14.51
N GLN A 286 11.48 -17.22 -13.92
CA GLN A 286 11.01 -16.90 -12.59
C GLN A 286 9.52 -16.57 -12.57
N VAL A 287 8.78 -17.19 -11.65
CA VAL A 287 7.36 -16.98 -11.44
C VAL A 287 7.13 -16.21 -10.14
N LEU A 288 6.46 -15.07 -10.23
CA LEU A 288 6.00 -14.28 -9.06
C LEU A 288 4.51 -14.60 -8.83
N CYS A 289 4.20 -15.24 -7.69
CA CYS A 289 2.85 -15.66 -7.36
C CYS A 289 2.28 -14.83 -6.20
N ALA A 290 1.15 -14.15 -6.44
CA ALA A 290 0.38 -13.47 -5.40
C ALA A 290 -0.65 -14.44 -4.78
N TYR A 291 -0.78 -14.44 -3.45
CA TYR A 291 -1.76 -15.25 -2.74
C TYR A 291 -2.68 -14.41 -1.86
N GLY A 292 -3.88 -14.94 -1.54
CA GLY A 292 -4.88 -14.23 -0.73
C GLY A 292 -4.90 -14.63 0.74
N TYR A 293 -4.65 -15.90 1.04
CA TYR A 293 -4.78 -16.45 2.39
C TYR A 293 -3.49 -17.09 2.89
N ARG A 294 -3.32 -17.12 4.20
CA ARG A 294 -2.17 -17.80 4.83
C ARG A 294 -2.11 -19.28 4.45
N SER A 295 -3.27 -19.96 4.36
CA SER A 295 -3.37 -21.34 3.89
C SER A 295 -2.77 -21.52 2.50
N ASP A 296 -2.97 -20.57 1.59
CA ASP A 296 -2.39 -20.63 0.24
C ASP A 296 -0.87 -20.62 0.32
N ALA A 297 -0.30 -19.68 1.09
CA ALA A 297 1.15 -19.59 1.27
C ALA A 297 1.75 -20.88 1.84
N GLU A 298 1.16 -21.41 2.92
CA GLU A 298 1.63 -22.65 3.57
C GLU A 298 1.57 -23.86 2.61
N ARG A 299 0.51 -23.98 1.83
CA ARG A 299 0.33 -25.06 0.83
C ARG A 299 1.30 -24.92 -0.33
N ILE A 300 1.48 -23.71 -0.89
CA ILE A 300 2.45 -23.43 -1.96
C ILE A 300 3.86 -23.74 -1.46
N MET A 301 4.27 -23.22 -0.31
CA MET A 301 5.59 -23.46 0.25
C MET A 301 5.87 -24.95 0.49
N LYS A 302 4.86 -25.70 0.90
CA LYS A 302 4.96 -27.15 1.11
C LYS A 302 5.06 -27.92 -0.22
N LYS A 303 4.19 -27.65 -1.18
CA LYS A 303 4.15 -28.35 -2.47
C LYS A 303 5.42 -28.11 -3.28
N PHE A 304 5.88 -26.89 -3.34
CA PHE A 304 7.04 -26.48 -4.12
C PHE A 304 8.34 -26.36 -3.31
N ALA A 305 8.44 -27.02 -2.16
CA ALA A 305 9.63 -26.97 -1.28
C ALA A 305 10.94 -27.32 -2.01
N HIS A 306 10.89 -28.19 -3.01
CA HIS A 306 12.02 -28.62 -3.84
C HIS A 306 12.61 -27.46 -4.67
N LEU A 307 11.81 -26.43 -5.01
CA LEU A 307 12.23 -25.22 -5.72
C LEU A 307 12.86 -24.17 -4.79
N ARG A 308 12.85 -24.40 -3.48
CA ARG A 308 13.31 -23.44 -2.45
C ARG A 308 12.67 -22.05 -2.60
N PRO A 309 11.32 -21.97 -2.67
CA PRO A 309 10.63 -20.73 -2.95
C PRO A 309 10.90 -19.67 -1.89
N ILE A 310 10.77 -18.41 -2.28
CA ILE A 310 10.85 -17.27 -1.37
C ILE A 310 9.43 -16.83 -0.99
N ASN A 311 9.13 -16.76 0.33
CA ASN A 311 7.92 -16.09 0.81
C ASN A 311 8.28 -14.69 1.33
N LEU A 312 8.01 -13.67 0.52
CA LEU A 312 8.31 -12.27 0.88
C LEU A 312 7.56 -11.77 2.11
N THR A 313 6.38 -12.33 2.40
CA THR A 313 5.59 -11.92 3.56
C THR A 313 6.27 -12.35 4.87
N GLU A 314 7.07 -13.41 4.85
CA GLU A 314 7.81 -13.91 5.99
C GLU A 314 9.17 -13.25 6.19
N CYS A 315 9.65 -12.48 5.22
CA CYS A 315 10.89 -11.71 5.33
C CYS A 315 10.71 -10.52 6.29
N LYS A 316 10.78 -10.78 7.60
CA LYS A 316 10.53 -9.77 8.65
C LYS A 316 11.72 -8.88 8.96
N SER A 317 12.95 -9.37 8.76
CA SER A 317 14.17 -8.60 8.97
C SER A 317 14.70 -7.99 7.68
N GLU A 318 15.45 -6.89 7.81
CA GLU A 318 16.12 -6.26 6.67
C GLU A 318 17.07 -7.23 5.97
N ALA A 319 17.87 -7.97 6.75
CA ALA A 319 18.82 -8.95 6.22
C ALA A 319 18.12 -10.07 5.46
N SER A 320 16.98 -10.59 5.96
CA SER A 320 16.20 -11.64 5.26
C SER A 320 15.63 -11.14 3.96
N LEU A 321 15.17 -9.89 3.92
CA LEU A 321 14.58 -9.29 2.72
C LEU A 321 15.65 -8.97 1.67
N VAL A 322 16.80 -8.43 2.07
CA VAL A 322 17.96 -8.20 1.17
C VAL A 322 18.44 -9.51 0.56
N ASN A 323 18.56 -10.58 1.36
CA ASN A 323 18.96 -11.90 0.87
C ASN A 323 17.91 -12.47 -0.11
N ALA A 324 16.62 -12.36 0.22
CA ALA A 324 15.55 -12.83 -0.65
C ALA A 324 15.58 -12.13 -2.02
N MET A 325 15.73 -10.80 -2.02
CA MET A 325 15.83 -10.01 -3.25
C MET A 325 17.12 -10.32 -4.03
N ALA A 326 18.25 -10.50 -3.36
CA ALA A 326 19.50 -10.89 -4.02
C ALA A 326 19.37 -12.24 -4.74
N ARG A 327 18.77 -13.25 -4.08
CA ARG A 327 18.51 -14.56 -4.69
C ARG A 327 17.56 -14.45 -5.90
N TRP A 328 16.52 -13.63 -5.79
CA TRP A 328 15.58 -13.38 -6.88
C TRP A 328 16.28 -12.72 -8.07
N THR A 329 16.99 -11.61 -7.84
CA THR A 329 17.70 -10.89 -8.90
C THR A 329 18.81 -11.74 -9.57
N ALA A 330 19.44 -12.66 -8.82
CA ALA A 330 20.43 -13.58 -9.37
C ALA A 330 19.83 -14.74 -10.20
N GLY A 331 18.49 -14.91 -10.19
CA GLY A 331 17.84 -16.05 -10.86
C GLY A 331 17.90 -17.37 -10.06
N ASP A 332 18.38 -17.33 -8.80
CA ASP A 332 18.57 -18.52 -7.96
C ASP A 332 17.26 -19.05 -7.33
N CYS A 333 16.14 -18.44 -7.66
CA CYS A 333 14.84 -18.80 -7.12
C CYS A 333 13.78 -18.76 -8.23
N PRO A 334 13.26 -19.90 -8.67
CA PRO A 334 12.26 -19.96 -9.74
C PRO A 334 10.87 -19.52 -9.29
N LEU A 335 10.57 -19.56 -7.99
CA LEU A 335 9.26 -19.20 -7.45
C LEU A 335 9.38 -18.25 -6.26
N MET A 336 8.82 -17.04 -6.40
CA MET A 336 8.63 -16.10 -5.30
C MET A 336 7.15 -15.92 -5.03
N ILE A 337 6.75 -15.98 -3.77
CA ILE A 337 5.36 -15.76 -3.38
C ILE A 337 5.23 -14.60 -2.39
N GLY A 338 4.08 -13.94 -2.39
CA GLY A 338 3.80 -12.91 -1.40
C GLY A 338 2.35 -12.47 -1.41
N HIS A 339 1.90 -11.94 -0.27
CA HIS A 339 0.61 -11.28 -0.19
C HIS A 339 0.69 -9.91 -0.90
N PRO A 340 -0.32 -9.49 -1.70
CA PRO A 340 -0.29 -8.23 -2.45
C PRO A 340 0.09 -7.01 -1.61
N ALA A 341 -0.42 -6.91 -0.36
CA ALA A 341 -0.03 -5.84 0.56
C ALA A 341 1.47 -5.86 0.94
N SER A 342 2.15 -6.97 0.75
CA SER A 342 3.58 -7.14 1.01
C SER A 342 4.45 -6.92 -0.22
N MET A 343 3.88 -7.06 -1.42
CA MET A 343 4.59 -6.94 -2.70
C MET A 343 4.35 -5.60 -3.40
N GLY A 344 3.28 -4.88 -3.04
CA GLY A 344 2.82 -3.69 -3.75
C GLY A 344 3.74 -2.47 -3.66
N HIS A 345 4.83 -2.51 -2.89
CA HIS A 345 5.72 -1.36 -2.73
C HIS A 345 7.18 -1.79 -2.53
N GLY A 346 8.10 -1.20 -3.28
CA GLY A 346 9.54 -1.34 -3.09
C GLY A 346 10.12 -2.70 -3.51
N ILE A 347 9.53 -3.31 -4.54
CA ILE A 347 10.06 -4.48 -5.25
C ILE A 347 10.14 -4.08 -6.72
N ASP A 348 11.35 -3.89 -7.19
CA ASP A 348 11.68 -3.63 -8.60
C ASP A 348 12.30 -4.87 -9.21
#